data_a5e92f60db9437507b332188f82e0ec9
#
_entry.id   a5e92f60db9437507b332188f82e0ec9
#
_cell.length_a   1.000
_cell.length_b   1.000
_cell.length_c   1.000
_cell.angle_alpha   90.00
_cell.angle_beta   90.00
_cell.angle_gamma   90.00
#
_symmetry.space_group_name_H-M   'P 1'
#
loop_
_entity.id
_entity.type
_entity.pdbx_description
1 polymer ?
#
loop_
_entity_poly.entity_id
_entity_poly.type
_entity_poly.pdbx_seq_one_letter_code
_entity_poly.pdbx_strand_id
1 'polypeptide(L)'
;MTLCVVPKLFRSRFSPELLVQDMKLNRRKVHWIIRQKLKGASSKEIARDMKVSRRRIEQIWKYFQENRREPIIGDGVGRPRKSYDETEASIVKDAYQQFRFGARMLEVVIKKVYKTKIPHNRIHMYLLSQGLSVQDPKKQKRRKWVRYEREHSMSAGHIDWLEDDQTGLKVCVILDDASRKILAGGEFPSINTENSIHVIDQLVENYWWLCPMRELIMDHGSEFGAHRIHEDGSWDGNFKQHLEKYGIKPILARVKHPQTNGKLERWFQEYRRHRSAFSSFDEFIEWYNNRPHGSLDFERLETPEQAFRRKMPLEAYFGMGHKLFGL
;
A
#
# COMPACT_ATOMS: atom_id res chain seq x y z
N MET A 1 35.19 -65.49 4.99
CA MET A 1 35.70 -64.40 4.13
C MET A 1 34.63 -63.36 4.05
N THR A 2 34.70 -62.37 4.90
CA THR A 2 33.68 -61.30 4.99
C THR A 2 34.40 -59.98 4.72
N LEU A 3 34.15 -59.41 3.55
CA LEU A 3 34.70 -58.17 3.12
C LEU A 3 33.98 -56.98 3.83
N CYS A 4 34.75 -56.26 4.62
CA CYS A 4 34.34 -55.02 5.26
C CYS A 4 34.30 -53.88 4.22
N VAL A 5 33.12 -53.33 3.96
CA VAL A 5 32.98 -52.17 3.10
C VAL A 5 33.12 -50.90 3.96
N VAL A 6 34.14 -50.13 3.75
CA VAL A 6 34.37 -48.82 4.36
C VAL A 6 33.54 -47.75 3.64
N PRO A 7 32.76 -46.90 4.32
CA PRO A 7 32.00 -45.84 3.67
C PRO A 7 32.93 -44.72 3.21
N LYS A 8 32.79 -44.34 1.92
CA LYS A 8 33.48 -43.19 1.32
C LYS A 8 33.02 -41.90 2.00
N LEU A 9 33.93 -41.21 2.66
CA LEU A 9 33.84 -39.84 3.11
C LEU A 9 33.44 -38.92 1.97
N PHE A 10 32.34 -38.22 2.14
CA PHE A 10 31.87 -37.12 1.30
C PHE A 10 32.90 -35.97 1.36
N ARG A 11 33.81 -35.88 0.40
CA ARG A 11 34.58 -34.68 0.13
C ARG A 11 33.65 -33.66 -0.49
N SER A 12 33.19 -32.67 0.28
CA SER A 12 32.56 -31.47 -0.25
C SER A 12 33.57 -30.73 -1.14
N ARG A 13 33.32 -30.79 -2.43
CA ARG A 13 34.03 -29.95 -3.41
C ARG A 13 33.58 -28.50 -3.22
N PHE A 14 34.23 -27.77 -2.34
CA PHE A 14 34.23 -26.32 -2.41
C PHE A 14 35.17 -25.92 -3.58
N SER A 15 34.59 -25.54 -4.72
CA SER A 15 35.32 -24.98 -5.84
C SER A 15 35.98 -23.67 -5.42
N PRO A 16 37.28 -23.47 -5.66
CA PRO A 16 38.00 -22.25 -5.32
C PRO A 16 37.45 -21.00 -6.02
N GLU A 17 36.71 -21.17 -7.10
CA GLU A 17 36.13 -20.08 -7.91
C GLU A 17 34.96 -19.37 -7.25
N LEU A 18 34.23 -19.99 -6.32
CA LEU A 18 33.15 -19.36 -5.57
C LEU A 18 33.62 -18.41 -4.45
N LEU A 19 34.93 -18.44 -4.11
CA LEU A 19 35.52 -17.56 -3.12
C LEU A 19 36.00 -16.21 -3.69
N VAL A 20 35.98 -16.02 -5.01
CA VAL A 20 36.50 -14.81 -5.66
C VAL A 20 35.48 -13.67 -5.71
N GLN A 21 34.15 -13.94 -5.59
CA GLN A 21 33.13 -12.91 -5.71
C GLN A 21 32.77 -12.16 -4.42
N ASP A 22 33.23 -12.59 -3.25
CA ASP A 22 32.89 -11.95 -1.96
C ASP A 22 34.10 -11.30 -1.29
N MET A 23 34.78 -10.41 -2.04
CA MET A 23 36.06 -9.79 -1.67
C MET A 23 35.92 -8.52 -0.81
N LYS A 24 34.74 -8.21 -0.28
CA LYS A 24 34.58 -7.09 0.67
C LYS A 24 34.94 -7.54 2.09
N LEU A 25 35.78 -6.75 2.77
CA LEU A 25 36.04 -6.91 4.20
C LEU A 25 34.69 -6.79 4.95
N ASN A 26 34.41 -7.74 5.82
CA ASN A 26 33.28 -7.70 6.74
C ASN A 26 33.78 -7.78 8.18
N ARG A 27 32.91 -7.59 9.18
CA ARG A 27 33.27 -7.60 10.58
C ARG A 27 34.02 -8.88 11.01
N ARG A 28 33.59 -10.05 10.53
CA ARG A 28 34.25 -11.33 10.84
C ARG A 28 35.68 -11.39 10.30
N LYS A 29 35.91 -10.88 9.07
CA LYS A 29 37.25 -10.82 8.47
C LYS A 29 38.17 -9.83 9.21
N VAL A 30 37.65 -8.68 9.67
CA VAL A 30 38.41 -7.72 10.49
C VAL A 30 38.81 -8.34 11.83
N HIS A 31 37.87 -8.97 12.51
CA HIS A 31 38.14 -9.68 13.75
C HIS A 31 39.24 -10.74 13.59
N TRP A 32 39.18 -11.53 12.53
CA TRP A 32 40.19 -12.53 12.20
C TRP A 32 41.59 -11.88 11.95
N ILE A 33 41.64 -10.79 11.18
CA ILE A 33 42.88 -10.04 10.89
C ILE A 33 43.52 -9.59 12.22
N ILE A 34 42.73 -8.99 13.11
CA ILE A 34 43.23 -8.50 14.41
C ILE A 34 43.75 -9.67 15.26
N ARG A 35 43.02 -10.79 15.31
CA ARG A 35 43.49 -11.99 16.03
C ARG A 35 44.82 -12.55 15.50
N GLN A 36 45.01 -12.58 14.17
CA GLN A 36 46.27 -13.02 13.56
C GLN A 36 47.41 -12.05 13.88
N LYS A 37 47.16 -10.76 13.86
CA LYS A 37 48.14 -9.74 14.27
C LYS A 37 48.54 -9.86 15.72
N LEU A 38 47.61 -10.15 16.64
CA LEU A 38 47.86 -10.42 18.02
C LEU A 38 48.71 -11.68 18.26
N LYS A 39 48.62 -12.67 17.34
CA LYS A 39 49.44 -13.87 17.35
C LYS A 39 50.83 -13.68 16.70
N GLY A 40 51.17 -12.47 16.25
CA GLY A 40 52.44 -12.13 15.64
C GLY A 40 52.55 -12.38 14.14
N ALA A 41 51.45 -12.74 13.44
CA ALA A 41 51.47 -12.95 12.01
C ALA A 41 51.84 -11.67 11.24
N SER A 42 52.60 -11.82 10.15
CA SER A 42 53.04 -10.68 9.36
C SER A 42 51.88 -10.09 8.49
N SER A 43 51.91 -8.78 8.29
CA SER A 43 50.90 -8.13 7.45
C SER A 43 50.90 -8.64 5.99
N LYS A 44 52.08 -9.17 5.53
CA LYS A 44 52.22 -9.74 4.17
C LYS A 44 51.51 -11.10 4.05
N GLU A 45 51.63 -11.96 5.07
CA GLU A 45 50.95 -13.26 5.10
C GLU A 45 49.42 -13.07 5.17
N ILE A 46 48.95 -12.25 6.13
CA ILE A 46 47.55 -11.95 6.29
C ILE A 46 46.91 -11.36 5.01
N ALA A 47 47.66 -10.46 4.34
CA ALA A 47 47.24 -9.84 3.09
C ALA A 47 47.05 -10.86 1.96
N ARG A 48 47.97 -11.84 1.87
CA ARG A 48 47.89 -12.93 0.90
C ARG A 48 46.72 -13.85 1.17
N ASP A 49 46.52 -14.26 2.42
CA ASP A 49 45.44 -15.19 2.82
C ASP A 49 44.07 -14.57 2.63
N MET A 50 43.93 -13.29 2.94
CA MET A 50 42.65 -12.55 2.86
C MET A 50 42.45 -11.93 1.46
N LYS A 51 43.41 -12.02 0.55
CA LYS A 51 43.39 -11.38 -0.77
C LYS A 51 43.06 -9.88 -0.72
N VAL A 52 43.65 -9.17 0.26
CA VAL A 52 43.57 -7.72 0.43
C VAL A 52 44.95 -7.10 0.40
N SER A 53 45.02 -5.78 0.14
CA SER A 53 46.32 -5.11 0.13
C SER A 53 46.97 -5.10 1.53
N ARG A 54 48.31 -5.24 1.57
CA ARG A 54 49.10 -5.12 2.80
C ARG A 54 48.78 -3.79 3.54
N ARG A 55 48.69 -2.69 2.78
CA ARG A 55 48.35 -1.37 3.32
C ARG A 55 47.02 -1.39 4.09
N ARG A 56 45.99 -2.14 3.61
CA ARG A 56 44.71 -2.26 4.30
C ARG A 56 44.79 -3.01 5.62
N ILE A 57 45.63 -4.07 5.65
CA ILE A 57 45.88 -4.80 6.93
C ILE A 57 46.57 -3.89 7.92
N GLU A 58 47.56 -3.11 7.51
CA GLU A 58 48.29 -2.17 8.34
C GLU A 58 47.37 -1.05 8.88
N GLN A 59 46.45 -0.53 8.06
CA GLN A 59 45.45 0.45 8.50
C GLN A 59 44.53 -0.10 9.58
N ILE A 60 44.03 -1.34 9.40
CA ILE A 60 43.16 -2.01 10.38
C ILE A 60 43.91 -2.21 11.70
N TRP A 61 45.17 -2.66 11.61
CA TRP A 61 46.01 -2.90 12.77
C TRP A 61 46.36 -1.61 13.52
N LYS A 62 46.75 -0.56 12.81
CA LYS A 62 47.03 0.76 13.38
C LYS A 62 45.80 1.31 14.10
N TYR A 63 44.62 1.26 13.47
CA TYR A 63 43.38 1.71 14.09
C TYR A 63 43.10 0.95 15.42
N PHE A 64 43.28 -0.38 15.37
CA PHE A 64 43.09 -1.20 16.57
C PHE A 64 44.09 -0.85 17.68
N GLN A 65 45.37 -0.60 17.36
CA GLN A 65 46.37 -0.20 18.32
C GLN A 65 46.04 1.15 18.99
N GLU A 66 45.59 2.11 18.23
CA GLU A 66 45.27 3.46 18.67
C GLU A 66 43.96 3.51 19.46
N ASN A 67 42.94 2.80 19.04
CA ASN A 67 41.59 2.92 19.61
C ASN A 67 41.16 1.76 20.51
N ARG A 68 41.94 0.67 20.58
CA ARG A 68 41.63 -0.57 21.33
C ARG A 68 40.30 -1.20 21.00
N ARG A 69 39.75 -0.87 19.83
CA ARG A 69 38.48 -1.40 19.28
C ARG A 69 38.62 -1.71 17.81
N GLU A 70 37.77 -2.61 17.33
CA GLU A 70 37.71 -2.97 15.90
C GLU A 70 37.20 -1.82 15.05
N PRO A 71 37.80 -1.51 13.87
CA PRO A 71 37.24 -0.53 12.97
C PRO A 71 35.88 -0.98 12.42
N ILE A 72 34.93 -0.07 12.38
CA ILE A 72 33.62 -0.32 11.78
C ILE A 72 33.82 -0.23 10.25
N ILE A 73 33.52 -1.33 9.55
CA ILE A 73 33.64 -1.37 8.10
C ILE A 73 32.41 -0.72 7.48
N GLY A 74 32.65 0.19 6.55
CA GLY A 74 31.58 0.91 5.86
C GLY A 74 31.14 2.18 6.58
N ASP A 75 31.70 2.51 7.73
CA ASP A 75 31.48 3.79 8.37
C ASP A 75 32.13 4.91 7.54
N GLY A 76 31.37 5.93 7.21
CA GLY A 76 31.82 7.04 6.37
C GLY A 76 32.06 6.70 4.88
N VAL A 77 31.76 5.47 4.43
CA VAL A 77 31.88 5.09 3.02
C VAL A 77 30.62 5.40 2.24
N GLY A 78 30.72 6.22 1.23
CA GLY A 78 29.62 6.60 0.35
C GLY A 78 29.55 8.11 0.11
N ARG A 79 28.66 8.51 -0.78
CA ARG A 79 28.42 9.93 -1.02
C ARG A 79 27.78 10.53 0.24
N PRO A 80 28.33 11.64 0.77
CA PRO A 80 27.72 12.33 1.91
C PRO A 80 26.24 12.60 1.65
N ARG A 81 25.40 12.34 2.67
CA ARG A 81 23.97 12.64 2.56
C ARG A 81 23.81 14.16 2.53
N LYS A 82 23.25 14.67 1.43
CA LYS A 82 22.90 16.09 1.32
C LYS A 82 21.81 16.40 2.36
N SER A 83 22.02 17.39 3.22
CA SER A 83 20.98 17.89 4.13
C SER A 83 19.73 18.35 3.36
N TYR A 84 18.59 18.41 4.01
CA TYR A 84 17.42 19.03 3.42
C TYR A 84 17.60 20.53 3.42
N ASP A 85 17.18 21.14 2.34
CA ASP A 85 16.90 22.55 2.27
C ASP A 85 15.56 22.83 2.98
N GLU A 86 15.43 23.92 3.70
CA GLU A 86 14.18 24.28 4.39
C GLU A 86 13.01 24.40 3.42
N THR A 87 13.25 24.90 2.21
CA THR A 87 12.25 24.99 1.15
C THR A 87 11.78 23.61 0.68
N GLU A 88 12.70 22.66 0.45
CA GLU A 88 12.34 21.28 0.10
C GLU A 88 11.53 20.62 1.24
N ALA A 89 11.91 20.82 2.49
CA ALA A 89 11.24 20.29 3.65
C ALA A 89 9.80 20.82 3.78
N SER A 90 9.60 22.13 3.59
CA SER A 90 8.28 22.76 3.60
C SER A 90 7.38 22.19 2.49
N ILE A 91 7.87 22.12 1.24
CA ILE A 91 7.11 21.57 0.10
C ILE A 91 6.69 20.13 0.38
N VAL A 92 7.59 19.30 0.90
CA VAL A 92 7.25 17.88 1.20
C VAL A 92 6.22 17.80 2.32
N LYS A 93 6.33 18.64 3.35
CA LYS A 93 5.40 18.69 4.47
C LYS A 93 4.00 19.09 3.99
N ASP A 94 3.90 20.18 3.22
CA ASP A 94 2.63 20.70 2.70
C ASP A 94 1.96 19.69 1.76
N ALA A 95 2.73 19.12 0.82
CA ALA A 95 2.24 18.07 -0.07
C ALA A 95 1.78 16.83 0.71
N TYR A 96 2.48 16.44 1.78
CA TYR A 96 2.05 15.32 2.61
C TYR A 96 0.78 15.64 3.40
N GLN A 97 0.66 16.83 3.97
CA GLN A 97 -0.54 17.25 4.72
C GLN A 97 -1.77 17.24 3.82
N GLN A 98 -1.64 17.72 2.58
CA GLN A 98 -2.73 17.81 1.63
C GLN A 98 -3.14 16.44 1.06
N PHE A 99 -2.16 15.61 0.64
CA PHE A 99 -2.43 14.42 -0.15
C PHE A 99 -2.27 13.10 0.62
N ARG A 100 -1.53 13.07 1.72
CA ARG A 100 -1.27 11.88 2.57
C ARG A 100 -0.72 10.68 1.78
N PHE A 101 0.10 10.93 0.77
CA PHE A 101 0.69 9.92 -0.09
C PHE A 101 2.05 9.42 0.39
N GLY A 102 2.41 8.19 -0.02
CA GLY A 102 3.78 7.70 0.09
C GLY A 102 4.73 8.41 -0.89
N ALA A 103 6.03 8.34 -0.62
CA ALA A 103 7.07 9.11 -1.29
C ALA A 103 7.05 9.07 -2.84
N ARG A 104 6.73 7.92 -3.45
CA ARG A 104 6.67 7.81 -4.93
C ARG A 104 5.54 8.63 -5.54
N MET A 105 4.39 8.64 -4.88
CA MET A 105 3.25 9.43 -5.36
C MET A 105 3.47 10.91 -5.09
N LEU A 106 4.07 11.27 -3.95
CA LEU A 106 4.45 12.65 -3.64
C LEU A 106 5.47 13.21 -4.64
N GLU A 107 6.40 12.40 -5.16
CA GLU A 107 7.32 12.86 -6.22
C GLU A 107 6.57 13.36 -7.45
N VAL A 108 5.53 12.64 -7.88
CA VAL A 108 4.69 13.04 -9.04
C VAL A 108 3.89 14.29 -8.72
N VAL A 109 3.24 14.32 -7.55
CA VAL A 109 2.44 15.47 -7.11
C VAL A 109 3.31 16.73 -6.99
N ILE A 110 4.45 16.64 -6.30
CA ILE A 110 5.36 17.77 -6.10
C ILE A 110 5.85 18.30 -7.45
N LYS A 111 6.23 17.40 -8.38
CA LYS A 111 6.64 17.82 -9.72
C LYS A 111 5.54 18.59 -10.46
N LYS A 112 4.28 18.16 -10.32
CA LYS A 112 3.15 18.74 -11.08
C LYS A 112 2.54 19.96 -10.42
N VAL A 113 2.35 19.93 -9.10
CA VAL A 113 1.69 21.00 -8.35
C VAL A 113 2.68 22.11 -7.99
N TYR A 114 3.82 21.74 -7.40
CA TYR A 114 4.82 22.69 -6.91
C TYR A 114 5.91 23.03 -7.95
N LYS A 115 5.84 22.41 -9.15
CA LYS A 115 6.82 22.61 -10.24
C LYS A 115 8.28 22.33 -9.84
N THR A 116 8.50 21.59 -8.77
CA THR A 116 9.82 21.28 -8.19
C THR A 116 10.08 19.78 -8.30
N LYS A 117 11.31 19.38 -8.59
CA LYS A 117 11.72 17.98 -8.68
C LYS A 117 12.46 17.56 -7.41
N ILE A 118 11.77 16.84 -6.52
CA ILE A 118 12.37 16.22 -5.33
C ILE A 118 12.27 14.69 -5.51
N PRO A 119 13.41 13.97 -5.57
CA PRO A 119 13.38 12.52 -5.77
C PRO A 119 12.68 11.79 -4.62
N HIS A 120 11.94 10.74 -4.93
CA HIS A 120 11.16 9.99 -3.91
C HIS A 120 12.03 9.42 -2.77
N ASN A 121 13.30 9.09 -3.02
CA ASN A 121 14.21 8.65 -1.95
C ASN A 121 14.46 9.76 -0.91
N ARG A 122 14.58 11.02 -1.35
CA ARG A 122 14.70 12.17 -0.42
C ARG A 122 13.39 12.37 0.34
N ILE A 123 12.27 12.36 -0.37
CA ILE A 123 10.94 12.48 0.24
C ILE A 123 10.75 11.38 1.30
N HIS A 124 11.09 10.13 0.98
CA HIS A 124 10.96 9.01 1.93
C HIS A 124 11.82 9.19 3.17
N MET A 125 13.06 9.63 3.01
CA MET A 125 13.96 9.93 4.14
C MET A 125 13.40 11.05 5.03
N TYR A 126 12.83 12.09 4.43
CA TYR A 126 12.16 13.15 5.18
C TYR A 126 10.95 12.60 5.97
N LEU A 127 10.06 11.87 5.31
CA LEU A 127 8.89 11.28 5.97
C LEU A 127 9.28 10.33 7.11
N LEU A 128 10.37 9.56 6.96
CA LEU A 128 10.92 8.72 8.03
C LEU A 128 11.43 9.57 9.21
N SER A 129 12.14 10.67 8.95
CA SER A 129 12.66 11.55 10.01
C SER A 129 11.55 12.23 10.82
N GLN A 130 10.38 12.43 10.21
CA GLN A 130 9.19 13.01 10.84
C GLN A 130 8.24 11.95 11.43
N GLY A 131 8.59 10.64 11.38
CA GLY A 131 7.71 9.56 11.84
C GLY A 131 6.46 9.34 10.98
N LEU A 132 6.39 9.98 9.80
CA LEU A 132 5.24 9.91 8.89
C LEU A 132 5.29 8.71 7.94
N SER A 133 6.35 7.93 7.97
CA SER A 133 6.53 6.71 7.18
C SER A 133 7.29 5.66 7.99
N VAL A 134 7.07 4.39 7.67
CA VAL A 134 7.74 3.25 8.30
C VAL A 134 8.46 2.45 7.23
N GLN A 135 9.66 1.95 7.56
CA GLN A 135 10.36 0.97 6.71
C GLN A 135 9.66 -0.39 6.81
N ASP A 136 9.13 -0.86 5.69
CA ASP A 136 8.51 -2.19 5.60
C ASP A 136 9.38 -3.13 4.74
N PRO A 137 10.12 -4.07 5.36
CA PRO A 137 10.97 -5.01 4.64
C PRO A 137 10.18 -6.06 3.85
N LYS A 138 8.87 -6.23 4.09
CA LYS A 138 8.04 -7.26 3.45
C LYS A 138 7.45 -6.86 2.09
N LYS A 139 7.55 -5.59 1.68
CA LYS A 139 6.98 -5.09 0.40
C LYS A 139 7.67 -5.60 -0.88
N GLN A 140 8.54 -6.59 -0.80
CA GLN A 140 9.42 -6.95 -1.91
C GLN A 140 8.87 -7.97 -2.91
N LYS A 141 7.74 -8.65 -2.63
CA LYS A 141 7.18 -9.66 -3.56
C LYS A 141 5.82 -9.23 -4.07
N ARG A 142 5.79 -8.57 -5.22
CA ARG A 142 4.53 -8.24 -5.92
C ARG A 142 4.06 -9.44 -6.73
N ARG A 143 2.84 -9.96 -6.42
CA ARG A 143 2.09 -10.81 -7.34
C ARG A 143 1.51 -9.94 -8.45
N LYS A 144 1.56 -10.39 -9.70
CA LYS A 144 0.81 -9.76 -10.81
C LYS A 144 -0.67 -10.09 -10.59
N TRP A 145 -1.47 -9.08 -10.25
CA TRP A 145 -2.91 -9.19 -10.14
C TRP A 145 -3.54 -8.71 -11.44
N VAL A 146 -4.54 -9.43 -11.93
CA VAL A 146 -5.37 -8.96 -13.04
C VAL A 146 -6.33 -7.91 -12.49
N ARG A 147 -6.25 -6.69 -13.03
CA ARG A 147 -7.13 -5.61 -12.62
C ARG A 147 -8.49 -5.82 -13.29
N TYR A 148 -9.52 -5.94 -12.47
CA TYR A 148 -10.91 -5.95 -12.91
C TYR A 148 -11.57 -4.62 -12.53
N GLU A 149 -12.22 -3.98 -13.50
CA GLU A 149 -12.87 -2.68 -13.32
C GLU A 149 -14.01 -2.55 -14.33
N ARG A 150 -15.15 -2.03 -13.88
CA ARG A 150 -16.25 -1.67 -14.77
C ARG A 150 -15.87 -0.45 -15.61
N GLU A 151 -16.40 -0.37 -16.82
CA GLU A 151 -16.12 0.73 -17.74
C GLU A 151 -16.80 2.03 -17.29
N HIS A 152 -18.06 1.94 -16.85
CA HIS A 152 -18.88 3.09 -16.50
C HIS A 152 -19.16 3.18 -15.00
N SER A 153 -19.16 4.41 -14.49
CA SER A 153 -19.64 4.74 -13.16
C SER A 153 -21.11 4.36 -13.01
N MET A 154 -21.55 4.03 -11.80
CA MET A 154 -22.89 3.53 -11.46
C MET A 154 -23.24 2.16 -12.09
N SER A 155 -22.34 1.52 -12.84
CA SER A 155 -22.57 0.17 -13.35
C SER A 155 -22.51 -0.88 -12.25
N ALA A 156 -21.61 -0.72 -11.29
CA ALA A 156 -21.53 -1.56 -10.10
C ALA A 156 -20.95 -0.78 -8.93
N GLY A 157 -21.52 -0.96 -7.74
CA GLY A 157 -20.97 -0.53 -6.47
C GLY A 157 -20.51 -1.71 -5.64
N HIS A 158 -19.64 -1.45 -4.68
CA HIS A 158 -19.28 -2.40 -3.63
C HIS A 158 -19.76 -1.84 -2.30
N ILE A 159 -20.47 -2.66 -1.52
CA ILE A 159 -20.84 -2.36 -0.13
C ILE A 159 -20.18 -3.34 0.82
N ASP A 160 -19.67 -2.85 1.92
CA ASP A 160 -19.05 -3.68 2.95
C ASP A 160 -18.99 -2.90 4.28
N TRP A 161 -18.82 -3.64 5.37
CA TRP A 161 -18.68 -3.12 6.70
C TRP A 161 -17.25 -3.24 7.20
N LEU A 162 -16.80 -2.24 7.93
CA LEU A 162 -15.57 -2.24 8.69
C LEU A 162 -15.89 -2.09 10.18
N GLU A 163 -15.33 -2.95 11.01
CA GLU A 163 -15.21 -2.70 12.44
C GLU A 163 -13.90 -1.94 12.68
N ASP A 164 -14.01 -0.72 13.19
CA ASP A 164 -12.84 0.07 13.53
C ASP A 164 -12.50 -0.08 15.01
N ASP A 165 -11.44 -0.83 15.27
CA ASP A 165 -10.97 -1.11 16.64
C ASP A 165 -10.47 0.13 17.39
N GLN A 166 -10.15 1.22 16.66
CA GLN A 166 -9.62 2.44 17.27
C GLN A 166 -10.72 3.31 17.87
N THR A 167 -11.85 3.42 17.17
CA THR A 167 -12.98 4.25 17.57
C THR A 167 -14.14 3.45 18.16
N GLY A 168 -14.15 2.13 17.94
CA GLY A 168 -15.27 1.25 18.27
C GLY A 168 -16.48 1.41 17.35
N LEU A 169 -16.41 2.32 16.38
CA LEU A 169 -17.48 2.55 15.41
C LEU A 169 -17.47 1.49 14.30
N LYS A 170 -18.62 1.32 13.69
CA LYS A 170 -18.84 0.45 12.54
C LYS A 170 -19.05 1.32 11.31
N VAL A 171 -18.30 1.08 10.27
CA VAL A 171 -18.29 1.93 9.07
C VAL A 171 -18.87 1.16 7.91
N CYS A 172 -19.91 1.69 7.28
CA CYS A 172 -20.49 1.13 6.06
C CYS A 172 -20.36 2.15 4.94
N VAL A 173 -19.89 1.71 3.76
CA VAL A 173 -19.78 2.58 2.59
C VAL A 173 -20.12 1.86 1.31
N ILE A 174 -20.54 2.65 0.31
CA ILE A 174 -20.69 2.22 -1.08
C ILE A 174 -19.62 2.89 -1.92
N LEU A 175 -18.75 2.07 -2.51
CA LEU A 175 -17.68 2.49 -3.40
C LEU A 175 -18.03 2.15 -4.85
N ASP A 176 -17.98 3.13 -5.74
CA ASP A 176 -18.15 2.92 -7.18
C ASP A 176 -16.98 2.13 -7.77
N ASP A 177 -17.29 1.04 -8.48
CA ASP A 177 -16.28 0.12 -9.03
C ASP A 177 -15.37 0.79 -10.05
N ALA A 178 -15.91 1.64 -10.90
CA ALA A 178 -15.20 2.27 -12.00
C ALA A 178 -14.32 3.45 -11.55
N SER A 179 -14.85 4.32 -10.71
CA SER A 179 -14.21 5.60 -10.34
C SER A 179 -13.47 5.56 -9.00
N ARG A 180 -13.74 4.57 -8.14
CA ARG A 180 -13.28 4.53 -6.74
C ARG A 180 -13.90 5.60 -5.84
N LYS A 181 -14.92 6.32 -6.31
CA LYS A 181 -15.63 7.32 -5.51
C LYS A 181 -16.47 6.64 -4.43
N ILE A 182 -16.44 7.18 -3.23
CA ILE A 182 -17.41 6.84 -2.20
C ILE A 182 -18.69 7.62 -2.50
N LEU A 183 -19.77 6.88 -2.72
CA LEU A 183 -21.06 7.44 -3.12
C LEU A 183 -21.97 7.71 -1.93
N ALA A 184 -21.92 6.83 -0.93
CA ALA A 184 -22.69 6.92 0.30
C ALA A 184 -21.96 6.20 1.42
N GLY A 185 -22.30 6.49 2.67
CA GLY A 185 -21.76 5.80 3.83
C GLY A 185 -21.88 6.57 5.11
N GLY A 186 -21.45 5.93 6.20
CA GLY A 186 -21.50 6.53 7.52
C GLY A 186 -20.78 5.71 8.58
N GLU A 187 -20.65 6.31 9.75
CA GLU A 187 -20.14 5.71 10.98
C GLU A 187 -21.35 5.40 11.90
N PHE A 188 -21.46 4.16 12.34
CA PHE A 188 -22.61 3.65 13.07
C PHE A 188 -22.17 2.98 14.38
N PRO A 189 -23.05 2.92 15.40
CA PRO A 189 -22.74 2.21 16.64
C PRO A 189 -22.81 0.68 16.47
N SER A 190 -23.55 0.18 15.49
CA SER A 190 -23.77 -1.26 15.28
C SER A 190 -23.92 -1.63 13.81
N ILE A 191 -23.55 -2.86 13.48
CA ILE A 191 -23.81 -3.49 12.17
C ILE A 191 -25.20 -4.10 12.22
N ASN A 192 -26.08 -3.64 11.34
CA ASN A 192 -27.44 -4.19 11.19
C ASN A 192 -28.00 -3.88 9.79
N THR A 193 -29.12 -4.51 9.47
CA THR A 193 -29.80 -4.34 8.18
C THR A 193 -30.34 -2.92 7.98
N GLU A 194 -30.87 -2.30 9.02
CA GLU A 194 -31.42 -0.94 8.97
C GLU A 194 -30.37 0.09 8.59
N ASN A 195 -29.17 0.00 9.18
CA ASN A 195 -28.05 0.88 8.85
C ASN A 195 -27.55 0.63 7.42
N SER A 196 -27.56 -0.62 6.96
CA SER A 196 -27.22 -0.95 5.57
C SER A 196 -28.24 -0.36 4.59
N ILE A 197 -29.53 -0.43 4.91
CA ILE A 197 -30.62 0.19 4.14
C ILE A 197 -30.47 1.72 4.13
N HIS A 198 -30.16 2.33 5.25
CA HIS A 198 -29.92 3.77 5.34
C HIS A 198 -28.83 4.25 4.38
N VAL A 199 -27.74 3.47 4.21
CA VAL A 199 -26.68 3.80 3.25
C VAL A 199 -27.17 3.67 1.79
N ILE A 200 -28.11 2.73 1.50
CA ILE A 200 -28.76 2.65 0.19
C ILE A 200 -29.67 3.86 -0.04
N ASP A 201 -30.43 4.28 0.96
CA ASP A 201 -31.30 5.45 0.84
C ASP A 201 -30.49 6.72 0.55
N GLN A 202 -29.33 6.93 1.21
CA GLN A 202 -28.40 8.01 0.88
C GLN A 202 -27.92 7.93 -0.57
N LEU A 203 -27.55 6.73 -1.08
CA LEU A 203 -27.17 6.54 -2.47
C LEU A 203 -28.28 6.96 -3.42
N VAL A 204 -29.52 6.54 -3.12
CA VAL A 204 -30.68 6.86 -3.95
C VAL A 204 -30.98 8.35 -3.92
N GLU A 205 -31.03 8.99 -2.75
CA GLU A 205 -31.25 10.44 -2.61
C GLU A 205 -30.23 11.25 -3.40
N ASN A 206 -28.96 10.87 -3.34
CA ASN A 206 -27.89 11.64 -3.95
C ASN A 206 -27.75 11.41 -5.47
N TYR A 207 -28.04 10.21 -5.98
CA TYR A 207 -27.66 9.84 -7.35
C TYR A 207 -28.80 9.30 -8.23
N TRP A 208 -29.98 8.92 -7.68
CA TRP A 208 -31.06 8.35 -8.46
C TRP A 208 -31.49 9.23 -9.64
N TRP A 209 -31.55 10.50 -9.40
CA TRP A 209 -31.90 11.49 -10.42
C TRP A 209 -30.85 11.63 -11.56
N LEU A 210 -29.60 11.27 -11.28
CA LEU A 210 -28.49 11.34 -12.22
C LEU A 210 -28.41 10.05 -13.04
N CYS A 211 -28.25 8.92 -12.35
CA CYS A 211 -28.18 7.60 -12.94
C CYS A 211 -28.38 6.54 -11.86
N PRO A 212 -29.39 5.67 -11.99
CA PRO A 212 -29.56 4.56 -11.04
C PRO A 212 -28.38 3.60 -11.06
N MET A 213 -27.96 3.12 -9.89
CA MET A 213 -26.97 2.06 -9.81
C MET A 213 -27.55 0.75 -10.34
N ARG A 214 -26.80 0.03 -11.18
CA ARG A 214 -27.28 -1.23 -11.79
C ARG A 214 -27.04 -2.45 -10.92
N GLU A 215 -25.85 -2.57 -10.35
CA GLU A 215 -25.41 -3.72 -9.57
C GLU A 215 -24.78 -3.29 -8.25
N LEU A 216 -25.02 -4.04 -7.18
CA LEU A 216 -24.35 -3.85 -5.90
C LEU A 216 -23.71 -5.16 -5.46
N ILE A 217 -22.38 -5.15 -5.31
CA ILE A 217 -21.58 -6.28 -4.93
C ILE A 217 -21.39 -6.23 -3.41
N MET A 218 -21.73 -7.34 -2.72
CA MET A 218 -21.63 -7.50 -1.27
C MET A 218 -21.08 -8.86 -0.89
N ASP A 219 -20.67 -9.02 0.34
CA ASP A 219 -20.31 -10.31 0.89
C ASP A 219 -21.53 -11.10 1.40
N HIS A 220 -21.27 -12.22 2.09
CA HIS A 220 -22.30 -13.08 2.66
C HIS A 220 -22.67 -12.67 4.10
N GLY A 221 -22.58 -11.39 4.46
CA GLY A 221 -22.87 -10.88 5.78
C GLY A 221 -24.32 -11.06 6.19
N SER A 222 -24.57 -11.24 7.49
CA SER A 222 -25.90 -11.36 8.05
C SER A 222 -26.73 -10.09 7.93
N GLU A 223 -26.08 -8.94 7.93
CA GLU A 223 -26.65 -7.59 7.76
C GLU A 223 -27.27 -7.38 6.37
N PHE A 224 -26.79 -8.14 5.37
CA PHE A 224 -27.36 -8.15 4.03
C PHE A 224 -28.40 -9.27 3.84
N GLY A 225 -28.65 -10.09 4.89
CA GLY A 225 -29.52 -11.26 4.82
C GLY A 225 -28.96 -12.44 4.02
N ALA A 226 -27.74 -12.32 3.50
CA ALA A 226 -27.14 -13.26 2.58
C ALA A 226 -26.48 -14.49 3.24
N HIS A 227 -26.66 -14.68 4.54
CA HIS A 227 -26.15 -15.84 5.28
C HIS A 227 -27.01 -17.10 5.10
N ARG A 228 -28.23 -16.97 4.61
CA ARG A 228 -29.16 -18.07 4.31
C ARG A 228 -29.39 -18.13 2.81
N ILE A 229 -28.59 -18.93 2.12
CA ILE A 229 -28.71 -19.14 0.69
C ILE A 229 -29.49 -20.43 0.45
N HIS A 230 -30.51 -20.38 -0.40
CA HIS A 230 -31.27 -21.54 -0.83
C HIS A 230 -30.44 -22.43 -1.79
N GLU A 231 -30.87 -23.65 -2.03
CA GLU A 231 -30.18 -24.61 -2.91
C GLU A 231 -30.02 -24.10 -4.35
N ASP A 232 -30.94 -23.24 -4.82
CA ASP A 232 -30.90 -22.59 -6.12
C ASP A 232 -29.96 -21.35 -6.18
N GLY A 233 -29.27 -21.04 -5.08
CA GLY A 233 -28.39 -19.88 -4.96
C GLY A 233 -29.11 -18.54 -4.69
N SER A 234 -30.45 -18.56 -4.53
CA SER A 234 -31.21 -17.39 -4.12
C SER A 234 -31.15 -17.18 -2.62
N TRP A 235 -31.46 -16.01 -2.15
CA TRP A 235 -31.67 -15.70 -0.74
C TRP A 235 -32.76 -14.66 -0.59
N ASP A 236 -33.35 -14.59 0.58
CA ASP A 236 -34.40 -13.63 0.92
C ASP A 236 -33.98 -12.79 2.11
N GLY A 237 -34.38 -11.51 2.09
CA GLY A 237 -34.12 -10.58 3.18
C GLY A 237 -34.58 -9.18 2.87
N ASN A 238 -34.84 -8.39 3.91
CA ASN A 238 -35.32 -7.01 3.78
C ASN A 238 -34.34 -6.14 2.96
N PHE A 239 -33.04 -6.36 3.11
CA PHE A 239 -32.04 -5.63 2.35
C PHE A 239 -32.13 -5.90 0.86
N LYS A 240 -32.28 -7.16 0.45
CA LYS A 240 -32.46 -7.53 -0.98
C LYS A 240 -33.74 -6.94 -1.56
N GLN A 241 -34.87 -7.07 -0.84
CA GLN A 241 -36.15 -6.50 -1.24
C GLN A 241 -36.05 -4.97 -1.42
N HIS A 242 -35.30 -4.31 -0.55
CA HIS A 242 -35.06 -2.87 -0.64
C HIS A 242 -34.26 -2.48 -1.89
N LEU A 243 -33.22 -3.25 -2.23
CA LEU A 243 -32.45 -3.05 -3.48
C LEU A 243 -33.32 -3.27 -4.72
N GLU A 244 -34.13 -4.34 -4.72
CA GLU A 244 -35.04 -4.68 -5.83
C GLU A 244 -36.10 -3.60 -6.08
N LYS A 245 -36.58 -2.95 -5.03
CA LYS A 245 -37.49 -1.79 -5.13
C LYS A 245 -36.91 -0.66 -5.99
N TYR A 246 -35.60 -0.48 -5.95
CA TYR A 246 -34.88 0.51 -6.76
C TYR A 246 -34.25 -0.09 -8.04
N GLY A 247 -34.56 -1.35 -8.37
CA GLY A 247 -34.00 -2.01 -9.55
C GLY A 247 -32.49 -2.27 -9.48
N ILE A 248 -31.90 -2.22 -8.28
CA ILE A 248 -30.48 -2.50 -8.05
C ILE A 248 -30.32 -4.00 -7.91
N LYS A 249 -29.55 -4.62 -8.82
CA LYS A 249 -29.28 -6.06 -8.78
C LYS A 249 -28.22 -6.39 -7.74
N PRO A 250 -28.56 -7.16 -6.68
CA PRO A 250 -27.59 -7.62 -5.72
C PRO A 250 -26.70 -8.74 -6.30
N ILE A 251 -25.40 -8.66 -6.04
CA ILE A 251 -24.40 -9.65 -6.46
C ILE A 251 -23.58 -10.08 -5.25
N LEU A 252 -23.68 -11.37 -4.91
CA LEU A 252 -22.83 -11.93 -3.85
C LEU A 252 -21.41 -12.18 -4.36
N ALA A 253 -20.43 -11.75 -3.59
CA ALA A 253 -19.04 -12.03 -3.84
C ALA A 253 -18.79 -13.54 -3.79
N ARG A 254 -17.97 -14.05 -4.72
CA ARG A 254 -17.64 -15.50 -4.71
C ARG A 254 -16.87 -15.86 -3.46
N VAL A 255 -17.30 -16.92 -2.79
CA VAL A 255 -16.61 -17.49 -1.63
C VAL A 255 -15.15 -17.85 -2.02
N LYS A 256 -14.18 -17.43 -1.19
CA LYS A 256 -12.72 -17.60 -1.40
C LYS A 256 -12.12 -16.84 -2.60
N HIS A 257 -12.79 -15.82 -3.13
CA HIS A 257 -12.21 -14.91 -4.11
C HIS A 257 -12.00 -13.50 -3.51
N PRO A 258 -10.90 -13.26 -2.79
CA PRO A 258 -10.63 -11.99 -2.10
C PRO A 258 -10.49 -10.79 -3.06
N GLN A 259 -10.44 -11.04 -4.37
CA GLN A 259 -10.33 -9.99 -5.38
C GLN A 259 -11.59 -9.13 -5.50
N THR A 260 -12.75 -9.66 -5.12
CA THR A 260 -14.03 -8.98 -5.29
C THR A 260 -14.16 -7.80 -4.33
N ASN A 261 -13.70 -7.94 -3.10
CA ASN A 261 -13.74 -6.87 -2.06
C ASN A 261 -12.42 -6.10 -1.90
N GLY A 262 -11.37 -6.47 -2.66
CA GLY A 262 -10.04 -5.86 -2.53
C GLY A 262 -10.00 -4.33 -2.75
N LYS A 263 -11.01 -3.75 -3.41
CA LYS A 263 -11.14 -2.31 -3.59
C LYS A 263 -11.61 -1.63 -2.31
N LEU A 264 -12.62 -2.18 -1.63
CA LEU A 264 -13.08 -1.71 -0.32
C LEU A 264 -12.07 -1.98 0.79
N GLU A 265 -11.45 -3.16 0.81
CA GLU A 265 -10.36 -3.44 1.75
C GLU A 265 -9.24 -2.39 1.67
N ARG A 266 -8.92 -1.94 0.45
CA ARG A 266 -7.94 -0.88 0.25
C ARG A 266 -8.44 0.46 0.77
N TRP A 267 -9.71 0.79 0.55
CA TRP A 267 -10.31 2.00 1.09
C TRP A 267 -10.35 1.98 2.63
N PHE A 268 -10.71 0.86 3.24
CA PHE A 268 -10.68 0.70 4.69
C PHE A 268 -9.27 0.90 5.28
N GLN A 269 -8.21 0.53 4.56
CA GLN A 269 -6.85 0.87 4.97
C GLN A 269 -6.58 2.38 4.94
N GLU A 270 -7.13 3.10 3.97
CA GLU A 270 -7.04 4.56 3.90
C GLU A 270 -7.85 5.21 5.03
N TYR A 271 -9.04 4.71 5.31
CA TYR A 271 -9.87 5.13 6.43
C TYR A 271 -9.10 5.01 7.76
N ARG A 272 -8.63 3.83 8.12
CA ARG A 272 -7.86 3.59 9.35
C ARG A 272 -6.62 4.48 9.50
N ARG A 273 -6.01 4.86 8.39
CA ARG A 273 -4.79 5.70 8.41
C ARG A 273 -5.05 7.17 8.57
N HIS A 274 -6.17 7.64 8.03
CA HIS A 274 -6.31 9.06 7.81
C HIS A 274 -7.57 9.68 8.44
N ARG A 275 -8.56 8.88 8.80
CA ARG A 275 -9.84 9.36 9.35
C ARG A 275 -9.66 10.28 10.57
N SER A 276 -8.75 9.93 11.47
CA SER A 276 -8.47 10.71 12.68
C SER A 276 -7.91 12.12 12.43
N ALA A 277 -7.52 12.43 11.20
CA ALA A 277 -7.05 13.76 10.82
C ALA A 277 -8.18 14.74 10.41
N PHE A 278 -9.42 14.26 10.41
CA PHE A 278 -10.60 15.02 9.98
C PHE A 278 -11.64 15.09 11.11
N SER A 279 -12.37 16.20 11.18
CA SER A 279 -13.34 16.44 12.23
C SER A 279 -14.62 15.60 12.09
N SER A 280 -15.01 15.26 10.85
CA SER A 280 -16.18 14.47 10.53
C SER A 280 -15.90 13.39 9.49
N PHE A 281 -16.80 12.41 9.38
CA PHE A 281 -16.78 11.41 8.33
C PHE A 281 -16.93 12.05 6.94
N ASP A 282 -17.82 13.01 6.82
CA ASP A 282 -18.10 13.69 5.54
C ASP A 282 -16.89 14.49 5.05
N GLU A 283 -16.20 15.18 5.93
CA GLU A 283 -14.95 15.88 5.60
C GLU A 283 -13.87 14.91 5.08
N PHE A 284 -13.74 13.73 5.70
CA PHE A 284 -12.85 12.69 5.23
C PHE A 284 -13.25 12.16 3.86
N ILE A 285 -14.54 11.91 3.62
CA ILE A 285 -15.07 11.44 2.32
C ILE A 285 -14.84 12.49 1.23
N GLU A 286 -15.11 13.76 1.53
CA GLU A 286 -14.86 14.86 0.59
C GLU A 286 -13.37 14.92 0.21
N TRP A 287 -12.49 14.89 1.19
CA TRP A 287 -11.05 14.83 0.96
C TRP A 287 -10.65 13.60 0.13
N TYR A 288 -11.16 12.40 0.46
CA TYR A 288 -10.85 11.18 -0.27
C TYR A 288 -11.30 11.26 -1.73
N ASN A 289 -12.52 11.72 -1.99
CA ASN A 289 -13.09 11.82 -3.32
C ASN A 289 -12.38 12.88 -4.19
N ASN A 290 -11.79 13.89 -3.59
CA ASN A 290 -11.13 15.00 -4.29
C ASN A 290 -9.60 14.94 -4.31
N ARG A 291 -8.98 13.88 -3.80
CA ARG A 291 -7.54 13.68 -3.93
C ARG A 291 -7.19 12.77 -5.12
N PRO A 292 -6.03 12.95 -5.77
CA PRO A 292 -5.58 12.04 -6.82
C PRO A 292 -5.54 10.58 -6.34
N HIS A 293 -5.97 9.64 -7.17
CA HIS A 293 -6.04 8.25 -6.78
C HIS A 293 -5.13 7.35 -7.62
N GLY A 294 -4.26 6.56 -6.96
CA GLY A 294 -3.20 5.76 -7.61
C GLY A 294 -3.66 4.64 -8.54
N SER A 295 -4.95 4.28 -8.54
CA SER A 295 -5.52 3.32 -9.49
C SER A 295 -6.28 3.98 -10.64
N LEU A 296 -6.32 5.31 -10.71
CA LEU A 296 -6.85 6.09 -11.82
C LEU A 296 -5.70 6.62 -12.69
N ASP A 297 -5.97 7.60 -13.57
CA ASP A 297 -4.91 8.27 -14.32
C ASP A 297 -4.09 9.17 -13.39
N PHE A 298 -3.15 8.55 -12.68
CA PHE A 298 -2.33 9.25 -11.70
C PHE A 298 -1.35 10.25 -12.36
N GLU A 299 -1.01 10.06 -13.62
CA GLU A 299 -0.18 11.03 -14.33
C GLU A 299 -0.93 12.35 -14.55
N ARG A 300 -2.24 12.30 -14.70
CA ARG A 300 -3.12 13.48 -14.75
C ARG A 300 -3.56 13.94 -13.37
N LEU A 301 -3.16 13.26 -12.30
CA LEU A 301 -3.64 13.48 -10.94
C LEU A 301 -5.16 13.35 -10.82
N GLU A 302 -5.73 12.39 -11.58
CA GLU A 302 -7.17 12.18 -11.61
C GLU A 302 -7.71 11.76 -10.24
N THR A 303 -8.76 12.45 -9.80
CA THR A 303 -9.47 12.17 -8.55
C THR A 303 -10.63 11.23 -8.77
N PRO A 304 -11.13 10.51 -7.73
CA PRO A 304 -12.35 9.72 -7.81
C PRO A 304 -13.55 10.51 -8.32
N GLU A 305 -13.70 11.77 -7.90
CA GLU A 305 -14.77 12.66 -8.35
C GLU A 305 -14.67 12.94 -9.87
N GLN A 306 -13.47 13.25 -10.36
CA GLN A 306 -13.25 13.49 -11.79
C GLN A 306 -13.46 12.23 -12.62
N ALA A 307 -12.97 11.07 -12.14
CA ALA A 307 -13.15 9.79 -12.80
C ALA A 307 -14.64 9.40 -12.83
N PHE A 308 -15.39 9.66 -11.77
CA PHE A 308 -16.82 9.40 -11.67
C PHE A 308 -17.58 10.15 -12.78
N ARG A 309 -17.32 11.44 -12.94
CA ARG A 309 -17.94 12.25 -14.00
C ARG A 309 -17.52 11.80 -15.38
N ARG A 310 -16.23 11.59 -15.61
CA ARG A 310 -15.69 11.17 -16.93
C ARG A 310 -16.23 9.81 -17.38
N LYS A 311 -16.44 8.89 -16.44
CA LYS A 311 -16.90 7.52 -16.73
C LYS A 311 -18.42 7.37 -16.65
N MET A 312 -19.16 8.48 -16.48
CA MET A 312 -20.60 8.42 -16.43
C MET A 312 -21.15 7.91 -17.79
N PRO A 313 -22.12 7.00 -17.79
CA PRO A 313 -22.73 6.54 -19.04
C PRO A 313 -23.51 7.66 -19.74
N LEU A 314 -23.65 7.57 -21.05
CA LEU A 314 -24.30 8.63 -21.82
C LEU A 314 -25.74 8.90 -21.39
N GLU A 315 -26.45 7.88 -20.93
CA GLU A 315 -27.83 7.99 -20.43
C GLU A 315 -27.96 8.94 -19.22
N ALA A 316 -26.90 9.06 -18.42
CA ALA A 316 -26.90 9.98 -17.28
C ALA A 316 -26.95 11.45 -17.72
N TYR A 317 -26.38 11.79 -18.84
CA TYR A 317 -26.45 13.15 -19.39
C TYR A 317 -27.86 13.53 -19.85
N PHE A 318 -28.64 12.56 -20.32
CA PHE A 318 -30.07 12.79 -20.63
C PHE A 318 -30.88 13.02 -19.34
N GLY A 319 -30.61 12.25 -18.26
CA GLY A 319 -31.26 12.48 -16.98
C GLY A 319 -30.94 13.85 -16.36
N MET A 320 -29.69 14.34 -16.52
CA MET A 320 -29.35 15.72 -16.12
C MET A 320 -30.10 16.76 -16.95
N GLY A 321 -30.27 16.54 -18.26
CA GLY A 321 -31.06 17.41 -19.11
C GLY A 321 -32.51 17.55 -18.67
N HIS A 322 -33.15 16.45 -18.32
CA HIS A 322 -34.52 16.45 -17.76
C HIS A 322 -34.64 17.29 -16.50
N LYS A 323 -33.68 17.17 -15.57
CA LYS A 323 -33.71 17.92 -14.30
C LYS A 323 -33.37 19.40 -14.46
N LEU A 324 -32.47 19.74 -15.39
CA LEU A 324 -32.02 21.12 -15.62
C LEU A 324 -32.98 21.94 -16.46
N PHE A 325 -33.66 21.29 -17.40
CA PHE A 325 -34.51 21.96 -18.39
C PHE A 325 -36.00 21.69 -18.22
N GLY A 326 -36.40 20.88 -17.22
CA GLY A 326 -37.82 20.62 -16.96
C GLY A 326 -38.55 19.85 -18.08
N LEU A 327 -37.80 19.05 -18.87
CA LEU A 327 -38.34 18.23 -19.97
C LEU A 327 -38.92 16.93 -19.44
#